data_1e022e3ade1e9a518e56decca91bb691
#
_entry.id   1e022e3ade1e9a518e56decca91bb691
#
_cell.length_a   1.000
_cell.length_b   1.000
_cell.length_c   1.000
_cell.angle_alpha   90.00
_cell.angle_beta   90.00
_cell.angle_gamma   90.00
#
_symmetry.space_group_name_H-M   'P 1'
#
loop_
_entity.id
_entity.type
_entity.pdbx_description
1 polymer ?
#
loop_
_entity_poly.entity_id
_entity_poly.type
_entity_poly.pdbx_seq_one_letter_code
_entity_poly.pdbx_strand_id
1 'polypeptide(L)' 'MFEVGELVRRKTLSDGKARALCVVVDKSEDNYTLYNNSLKCLQQVACVVINNLYARHK' A
#
# COMPACT_ATOMS: atom_id res chain seq x y z
N MET A 1 -2.90 1.62 11.38
CA MET A 1 -1.50 1.29 11.14
C MET A 1 -1.38 -0.09 10.54
N PHE A 2 -0.45 -0.28 9.61
CA PHE A 2 -0.29 -1.54 8.89
C PHE A 2 0.93 -2.27 9.39
N GLU A 3 0.91 -3.60 9.25
CA GLU A 3 2.01 -4.44 9.68
C GLU A 3 2.70 -5.06 8.49
N VAL A 4 3.97 -5.43 8.68
CA VAL A 4 4.71 -6.14 7.64
C VAL A 4 4.01 -7.46 7.34
N GLY A 5 3.85 -7.75 6.06
CA GLY A 5 3.14 -8.92 5.58
C GLY A 5 1.68 -8.70 5.28
N GLU A 6 1.17 -7.53 5.62
CA GLU A 6 -0.25 -7.23 5.41
C GLU A 6 -0.50 -6.81 3.96
N LEU A 7 -1.64 -7.21 3.43
CA LEU A 7 -2.07 -6.78 2.10
C LEU A 7 -2.84 -5.48 2.20
N VAL A 8 -2.51 -4.53 1.34
CA VAL A 8 -3.18 -3.24 1.31
C VAL A 8 -3.54 -2.89 -0.12
N ARG A 9 -4.51 -2.00 -0.28
CA ARG A 9 -4.92 -1.50 -1.59
C ARG A 9 -5.29 -0.04 -1.46
N ARG A 10 -5.23 0.67 -2.58
CA ARG A 10 -5.68 2.07 -2.56
C ARG A 10 -7.18 2.09 -2.37
N LYS A 11 -7.62 3.02 -1.55
CA LYS A 11 -9.03 3.12 -1.21
C LYS A 11 -9.90 3.51 -2.39
N THR A 12 -9.41 4.45 -3.19
CA THR A 12 -10.26 5.10 -4.16
C THR A 12 -9.61 5.13 -5.52
N LEU A 13 -10.37 4.71 -6.51
CA LEU A 13 -10.00 4.95 -7.90
C LEU A 13 -11.24 5.50 -8.56
N SER A 14 -11.17 6.76 -8.91
CA SER A 14 -12.33 7.48 -9.38
C SER A 14 -12.83 7.00 -10.73
N ASP A 15 -12.00 6.34 -11.48
CA ASP A 15 -12.35 5.91 -12.83
C ASP A 15 -12.68 4.43 -12.91
N GLY A 16 -12.77 3.76 -11.79
CA GLY A 16 -13.14 2.36 -11.77
C GLY A 16 -12.07 1.39 -12.22
N LYS A 17 -10.86 1.85 -12.37
CA LYS A 17 -9.78 0.95 -12.75
C LYS A 17 -9.47 -0.04 -11.66
N ALA A 18 -8.88 -1.16 -12.04
CA ALA A 18 -8.50 -2.18 -11.08
C ALA A 18 -7.53 -1.62 -10.06
N ARG A 19 -7.74 -1.98 -8.82
CA ARG A 19 -6.87 -1.54 -7.74
C ARG A 19 -5.68 -2.46 -7.65
N ALA A 20 -4.51 -1.86 -7.54
CA ALA A 20 -3.29 -2.63 -7.33
C ALA A 20 -3.24 -3.10 -5.88
N LEU A 21 -2.93 -4.36 -5.70
CA LEU A 21 -2.67 -4.90 -4.38
C LEU A 21 -1.20 -4.79 -4.07
N CYS A 22 -0.90 -4.39 -2.86
CA CYS A 22 0.47 -4.25 -2.40
C CYS A 22 0.64 -5.03 -1.12
N VAL A 23 1.86 -5.50 -0.89
CA VAL A 23 2.21 -6.15 0.36
C VAL A 23 3.17 -5.24 1.11
N VAL A 24 2.91 -5.03 2.38
CA VAL A 24 3.84 -4.29 3.22
C VAL A 24 5.03 -5.18 3.49
N VAL A 25 6.19 -4.83 2.95
CA VAL A 25 7.38 -5.66 3.11
C VAL A 25 8.34 -5.12 4.14
N ASP A 26 8.21 -3.82 4.47
CA ASP A 26 9.04 -3.22 5.49
C ASP A 26 8.37 -1.95 5.96
N LYS A 27 8.73 -1.49 7.14
CA LYS A 27 8.25 -0.21 7.61
C LYS A 27 9.32 0.45 8.48
N SER A 28 9.38 1.76 8.40
CA SER A 28 10.27 2.55 9.23
C SER A 28 9.45 3.63 9.93
N GLU A 29 10.13 4.53 10.61
CA GLU A 29 9.44 5.59 11.37
C GLU A 29 8.52 6.42 10.50
N ASP A 30 8.97 6.76 9.30
CA ASP A 30 8.27 7.71 8.46
C ASP A 30 7.66 7.10 7.21
N ASN A 31 8.08 5.90 6.85
CA ASN A 31 7.71 5.33 5.56
C ASN A 31 7.38 3.86 5.67
N TYR A 32 6.59 3.41 4.72
CA TYR A 32 6.37 1.99 4.48
C TYR A 32 6.97 1.63 3.14
N THR A 33 7.50 0.43 3.04
CA THR A 33 7.94 -0.12 1.77
C THR A 33 6.91 -1.15 1.34
N LEU A 34 6.37 -0.95 0.16
CA LEU A 34 5.32 -1.82 -0.39
C LEU A 34 5.84 -2.51 -1.64
N TYR A 35 5.47 -3.77 -1.79
CA TYR A 35 5.68 -4.46 -3.06
C TYR A 35 4.39 -4.35 -3.86
N ASN A 36 4.45 -3.69 -4.99
CA ASN A 36 3.29 -3.52 -5.85
C ASN A 36 3.18 -4.75 -6.75
N ASN A 37 2.13 -5.52 -6.53
CA ASN A 37 1.97 -6.78 -7.22
C ASN A 37 1.67 -6.59 -8.72
N SER A 38 1.01 -5.50 -9.06
CA SER A 38 0.69 -5.23 -10.47
C SER A 38 1.91 -4.79 -11.25
N LEU A 39 2.71 -3.92 -10.66
CA LEU A 39 3.90 -3.38 -11.32
C LEU A 39 5.13 -4.23 -11.05
N LYS A 40 5.05 -5.13 -10.08
CA LYS A 40 6.15 -6.01 -9.69
C LYS A 40 7.40 -5.24 -9.29
N CYS A 41 7.20 -4.21 -8.50
CA CYS A 41 8.30 -3.39 -8.03
C CYS A 41 8.03 -2.90 -6.62
N LEU A 42 9.09 -2.43 -5.96
CA LEU A 42 8.99 -1.88 -4.62
C LEU A 42 8.68 -0.40 -4.70
N GLN A 43 7.90 0.08 -3.75
CA GLN A 43 7.55 1.48 -3.65
C GLN A 43 7.66 1.92 -2.20
N GLN A 44 8.15 3.13 -1.97
CA GLN A 44 8.14 3.72 -0.65
C GLN A 44 7.01 4.72 -0.55
N VAL A 45 6.25 4.63 0.54
CA VAL A 45 5.09 5.48 0.76
C VAL A 45 5.18 6.03 2.16
N ALA A 46 5.01 7.33 2.29
CA ALA A 46 5.04 7.96 3.62
C ALA A 46 3.89 7.44 4.48
N CYS A 47 4.14 7.34 5.77
CA CYS A 47 3.13 6.83 6.71
C CYS A 47 1.81 7.58 6.60
N VAL A 48 1.88 8.90 6.48
CA VAL A 48 0.66 9.69 6.41
C VAL A 48 -0.12 9.38 5.13
N VAL A 49 0.58 9.12 4.06
CA VAL A 49 -0.06 8.78 2.78
C VAL A 49 -0.71 7.41 2.85
N ILE A 50 0.00 6.43 3.40
CA ILE A 50 -0.56 5.08 3.45
C ILE A 50 -1.78 5.02 4.35
N ASN A 51 -1.75 5.75 5.45
CA ASN A 51 -2.89 5.75 6.37
C ASN A 51 -4.11 6.43 5.78
N ASN A 52 -3.91 7.38 4.90
CA ASN A 52 -5.02 8.13 4.30
C ASN A 52 -5.53 7.53 3.01
N LEU A 53 -4.66 6.96 2.21
CA LEU A 53 -5.02 6.55 0.85
C LEU A 53 -5.13 5.04 0.67
N TYR A 54 -4.68 4.26 1.62
CA TYR A 54 -4.70 2.81 1.52
C TYR A 54 -5.57 2.19 2.60
N ALA A 55 -6.09 1.01 2.31
CA ALA A 55 -6.90 0.27 3.26
C ALA A 55 -6.45 -1.18 3.25
N ARG A 56 -6.73 -1.86 4.36
CA ARG A 56 -6.46 -3.29 4.43
C ARG A 56 -7.31 -4.03 3.42
N HIS A 57 -6.70 -4.97 2.76
CA HIS A 57 -7.42 -5.85 1.86
C HIS A 57 -7.93 -7.03 2.67
N LYS A 58 -9.21 -7.27 2.58
CA LYS A 58 -9.84 -8.37 3.28
C LYS A 58 -10.24 -9.48 2.36
#